data_c4ec0d7d5302c5b262a9d14d2e112acb
#
_entry.id   c4ec0d7d5302c5b262a9d14d2e112acb
#
_cell.length_a   1.000
_cell.length_b   1.000
_cell.length_c   1.000
_cell.angle_alpha   90.00
_cell.angle_beta   90.00
_cell.angle_gamma   90.00
#
_symmetry.space_group_name_H-M   'P 1'
#
loop_
_entity.id
_entity.type
_entity.pdbx_description
1 polymer ?
#
loop_
_entity_poly.entity_id
_entity_poly.type
_entity_poly.pdbx_seq_one_letter_code
_entity_poly.pdbx_strand_id
1 'polypeptide(L)'
;GYKARPHPRFPSHACLSVNDCVVHGTHDMTTAPLKEGDVFSIDIGVLHEGWIGDAAWTYAICGTDPQNLALMNAGKDCLAAGIKAMQPGRPLLDWARAVEDVAEKKAGFKLIRGLGGHGYGRTLHGPPFISNVIPKHSGEWSDAFTPFKTGMLVAVEPMLTVGTSSVRSEGRNWPLFSSDGSMSVHYEADVLITPEGPLNLTEGLFDLPDVVGT
;
A
#
# COMPACT_ATOMS: atom_id res chain seq x y z
N GLY A 1 0.93 6.85 19.04
CA GLY A 1 2.24 7.24 18.62
C GLY A 1 3.06 6.06 18.13
N TYR A 2 3.35 6.05 16.85
CA TYR A 2 4.26 5.09 16.23
C TYR A 2 5.65 5.29 16.83
N LYS A 3 6.00 4.48 17.82
CA LYS A 3 7.38 4.39 18.26
C LYS A 3 8.08 3.47 17.28
N ALA A 4 8.74 4.05 16.29
CA ALA A 4 9.71 3.34 15.48
C ALA A 4 10.64 2.57 16.43
N ARG A 5 10.60 1.24 16.38
CA ARG A 5 11.69 0.44 16.98
C ARG A 5 12.96 0.88 16.27
N PRO A 6 14.12 0.90 16.95
CA PRO A 6 15.38 1.18 16.28
C PRO A 6 15.66 0.04 15.29
N HIS A 7 15.11 0.20 14.08
CA HIS A 7 15.48 -0.64 12.95
C HIS A 7 16.83 -0.15 12.42
N PRO A 8 17.69 -1.03 11.91
CA PRO A 8 18.82 -0.61 11.11
C PRO A 8 18.31 0.29 9.96
N ARG A 9 19.18 1.14 9.43
CA ARG A 9 18.87 1.94 8.26
C ARG A 9 18.34 1.03 7.15
N PHE A 10 17.29 1.47 6.42
CA PHE A 10 16.77 0.72 5.27
C PHE A 10 17.89 0.53 4.23
N PRO A 11 18.22 -0.70 3.82
CA PRO A 11 19.45 -0.97 3.07
C PRO A 11 19.31 -0.77 1.56
N SER A 12 18.10 -0.54 1.03
CA SER A 12 17.81 -0.44 -0.39
C SER A 12 17.38 0.96 -0.80
N HIS A 13 17.38 1.24 -2.11
CA HIS A 13 16.86 2.49 -2.69
C HIS A 13 15.37 2.40 -3.01
N ALA A 14 14.81 1.20 -3.01
CA ALA A 14 13.40 0.90 -3.19
C ALA A 14 13.04 -0.31 -2.34
N CYS A 15 11.76 -0.45 -1.97
CA CYS A 15 11.23 -1.72 -1.48
C CYS A 15 10.98 -2.63 -2.68
N LEU A 16 11.50 -3.85 -2.60
CA LEU A 16 11.45 -4.86 -3.66
C LEU A 16 10.80 -6.11 -3.07
N SER A 17 9.48 -6.17 -3.11
CA SER A 17 8.68 -7.18 -2.40
C SER A 17 8.16 -8.23 -3.37
N VAL A 18 8.53 -9.50 -3.15
CA VAL A 18 8.22 -10.63 -4.05
C VAL A 18 7.25 -11.58 -3.36
N ASN A 19 6.19 -11.97 -4.05
CA ASN A 19 5.21 -13.00 -3.68
C ASN A 19 4.55 -12.75 -2.31
N ASP A 20 4.93 -13.50 -1.27
CA ASP A 20 4.39 -13.38 0.09
C ASP A 20 5.03 -12.24 0.90
N CYS A 21 6.06 -11.58 0.38
CA CYS A 21 6.58 -10.34 0.96
C CYS A 21 5.60 -9.21 0.68
N VAL A 22 4.96 -8.70 1.74
CA VAL A 22 3.92 -7.67 1.64
C VAL A 22 4.53 -6.31 1.36
N VAL A 23 5.52 -5.90 2.18
CA VAL A 23 6.21 -4.61 2.11
C VAL A 23 7.64 -4.70 2.60
N HIS A 24 8.41 -3.65 2.34
CA HIS A 24 9.78 -3.44 2.83
C HIS A 24 10.77 -4.53 2.38
N GLY A 25 10.49 -5.24 1.29
CA GLY A 25 11.43 -6.15 0.67
C GLY A 25 12.74 -5.43 0.34
N THR A 26 13.87 -6.07 0.58
CA THR A 26 15.21 -5.49 0.37
C THR A 26 15.97 -6.22 -0.74
N HIS A 27 16.91 -5.54 -1.38
CA HIS A 27 17.67 -6.07 -2.50
C HIS A 27 18.48 -7.36 -2.19
N ASP A 28 18.71 -7.63 -0.91
CA ASP A 28 19.45 -8.78 -0.40
C ASP A 28 18.58 -9.92 0.14
N MET A 29 17.24 -9.79 0.05
CA MET A 29 16.32 -10.84 0.49
C MET A 29 16.44 -12.12 -0.32
N THR A 30 16.73 -12.00 -1.60
CA THR A 30 16.89 -13.15 -2.49
C THR A 30 18.09 -12.93 -3.39
N THR A 31 18.90 -13.97 -3.55
CA THR A 31 19.97 -14.03 -4.53
C THR A 31 19.51 -14.66 -5.83
N ALA A 32 18.30 -15.22 -5.86
CA ALA A 32 17.72 -15.80 -7.06
C ALA A 32 17.11 -14.71 -7.94
N PRO A 33 17.25 -14.77 -9.26
CA PRO A 33 16.52 -13.88 -10.17
C PRO A 33 15.03 -14.12 -10.08
N LEU A 34 14.24 -13.07 -10.39
CA LEU A 34 12.81 -13.20 -10.60
C LEU A 34 12.53 -14.23 -11.70
N LYS A 35 11.49 -15.00 -11.56
CA LYS A 35 11.08 -16.06 -12.49
C LYS A 35 9.64 -15.83 -12.97
N GLU A 36 9.28 -16.50 -14.05
CA GLU A 36 7.92 -16.54 -14.55
C GLU A 36 6.94 -16.95 -13.44
N GLY A 37 5.84 -16.23 -13.34
CA GLY A 37 4.80 -16.41 -12.33
C GLY A 37 4.99 -15.62 -11.04
N ASP A 38 6.17 -15.05 -10.76
CA ASP A 38 6.36 -14.20 -9.59
C ASP A 38 5.50 -12.93 -9.70
N VAL A 39 4.96 -12.52 -8.57
CA VAL A 39 4.31 -11.22 -8.37
C VAL A 39 5.28 -10.32 -7.60
N PHE A 40 5.53 -9.14 -8.12
CA PHE A 40 6.59 -8.27 -7.65
C PHE A 40 6.09 -6.84 -7.46
N SER A 41 6.12 -6.36 -6.22
CA SER A 41 5.79 -4.98 -5.87
C SER A 41 7.06 -4.15 -5.73
N ILE A 42 7.08 -3.00 -6.40
CA ILE A 42 8.12 -1.98 -6.28
C ILE A 42 7.50 -0.78 -5.59
N ASP A 43 8.12 -0.31 -4.50
CA ASP A 43 7.70 0.86 -3.74
C ASP A 43 8.91 1.80 -3.62
N ILE A 44 8.73 3.07 -4.01
CA ILE A 44 9.81 4.05 -4.17
C ILE A 44 9.42 5.41 -3.62
N GLY A 45 10.14 5.84 -2.59
CA GLY A 45 10.14 7.24 -2.14
C GLY A 45 11.21 8.06 -2.88
N VAL A 46 10.83 9.16 -3.50
CA VAL A 46 11.71 10.06 -4.26
C VAL A 46 11.76 11.44 -3.60
N LEU A 47 12.98 11.94 -3.35
CA LEU A 47 13.19 13.31 -2.88
C LEU A 47 13.58 14.21 -4.06
N HIS A 48 12.77 15.23 -4.35
CA HIS A 48 13.04 16.24 -5.36
C HIS A 48 12.80 17.65 -4.80
N GLU A 49 13.79 18.53 -4.87
CA GLU A 49 13.73 19.92 -4.36
C GLU A 49 13.16 20.05 -2.94
N GLY A 50 13.46 19.06 -2.09
CA GLY A 50 13.01 18.99 -0.70
C GLY A 50 11.55 18.55 -0.52
N TRP A 51 10.88 18.05 -1.55
CA TRP A 51 9.60 17.39 -1.49
C TRP A 51 9.73 15.89 -1.74
N ILE A 52 8.91 15.12 -1.08
CA ILE A 52 8.82 13.66 -1.27
C ILE A 52 7.67 13.37 -2.25
N GLY A 53 7.90 12.40 -3.14
CA GLY A 53 6.87 11.65 -3.84
C GLY A 53 6.98 10.19 -3.43
N ASP A 54 5.88 9.50 -3.23
CA ASP A 54 5.81 8.12 -2.75
C ASP A 54 4.83 7.29 -3.57
N ALA A 55 5.23 6.14 -4.05
CA ALA A 55 4.38 5.32 -4.88
C ALA A 55 4.81 3.85 -4.92
N ALA A 56 3.83 2.95 -4.94
CA ALA A 56 4.06 1.52 -5.15
C ALA A 56 3.17 0.95 -6.25
N TRP A 57 3.76 0.01 -7.01
CA TRP A 57 3.03 -0.72 -8.05
C TRP A 57 3.47 -2.17 -8.13
N THR A 58 2.51 -3.05 -8.45
CA THR A 58 2.71 -4.50 -8.51
C THR A 58 2.66 -5.00 -9.95
N TYR A 59 3.58 -5.88 -10.31
CA TYR A 59 3.73 -6.51 -11.62
C TYR A 59 3.75 -8.03 -11.50
N ALA A 60 3.26 -8.73 -12.53
CA ALA A 60 3.52 -10.15 -12.73
C ALA A 60 4.67 -10.35 -13.71
N ILE A 61 5.58 -11.27 -13.45
CA ILE A 61 6.76 -11.55 -14.27
C ILE A 61 6.41 -12.62 -15.32
N CYS A 62 6.46 -12.25 -16.61
CA CYS A 62 6.12 -13.11 -17.77
C CYS A 62 4.72 -13.73 -17.71
N GLY A 63 3.86 -13.28 -16.81
CA GLY A 63 2.53 -13.83 -16.53
C GLY A 63 2.38 -14.34 -15.11
N THR A 64 1.18 -14.73 -14.73
CA THR A 64 0.88 -15.34 -13.43
C THR A 64 -0.45 -16.09 -13.51
N ASP A 65 -0.82 -16.80 -12.45
CA ASP A 65 -2.09 -17.52 -12.42
C ASP A 65 -3.32 -16.59 -12.31
N PRO A 66 -4.52 -17.08 -12.63
CA PRO A 66 -5.74 -16.26 -12.59
C PRO A 66 -6.07 -15.68 -11.22
N GLN A 67 -5.72 -16.37 -10.12
CA GLN A 67 -5.97 -15.88 -8.76
C GLN A 67 -5.09 -14.67 -8.45
N ASN A 68 -3.82 -14.70 -8.84
CA ASN A 68 -2.90 -13.59 -8.67
C ASN A 68 -3.30 -12.39 -9.53
N LEU A 69 -3.75 -12.60 -10.77
CA LEU A 69 -4.32 -11.52 -11.60
C LEU A 69 -5.56 -10.90 -10.97
N ALA A 70 -6.44 -11.72 -10.38
CA ALA A 70 -7.61 -11.22 -9.66
C ALA A 70 -7.20 -10.42 -8.41
N LEU A 71 -6.18 -10.85 -7.68
CA LEU A 71 -5.63 -10.11 -6.53
C LEU A 71 -5.04 -8.76 -6.97
N MET A 72 -4.27 -8.71 -8.06
CA MET A 72 -3.72 -7.49 -8.64
C MET A 72 -4.83 -6.52 -9.04
N ASN A 73 -5.85 -6.99 -9.75
CA ASN A 73 -7.00 -6.16 -10.12
C ASN A 73 -7.74 -5.63 -8.90
N ALA A 74 -7.97 -6.47 -7.88
CA ALA A 74 -8.60 -6.03 -6.64
C ALA A 74 -7.79 -4.95 -5.92
N GLY A 75 -6.45 -5.02 -5.93
CA GLY A 75 -5.57 -3.98 -5.38
C GLY A 75 -5.75 -2.63 -6.07
N LYS A 76 -5.76 -2.62 -7.40
CA LYS A 76 -6.01 -1.40 -8.21
C LYS A 76 -7.42 -0.84 -7.97
N ASP A 77 -8.42 -1.72 -7.94
CA ASP A 77 -9.81 -1.32 -7.68
C ASP A 77 -9.98 -0.73 -6.26
N CYS A 78 -9.27 -1.28 -5.27
CA CYS A 78 -9.22 -0.74 -3.91
C CYS A 78 -8.65 0.68 -3.92
N LEU A 79 -7.50 0.87 -4.57
CA LEU A 79 -6.85 2.18 -4.65
C LEU A 79 -7.78 3.21 -5.32
N ALA A 80 -8.37 2.87 -6.46
CA ALA A 80 -9.28 3.75 -7.19
C ALA A 80 -10.55 4.09 -6.39
N ALA A 81 -11.18 3.09 -5.76
CA ALA A 81 -12.39 3.29 -4.96
C ALA A 81 -12.09 4.10 -3.69
N GLY A 82 -10.96 3.82 -3.05
CA GLY A 82 -10.50 4.54 -1.88
C GLY A 82 -10.23 6.02 -2.18
N ILE A 83 -9.46 6.32 -3.23
CA ILE A 83 -9.20 7.71 -3.65
C ILE A 83 -10.52 8.46 -3.90
N LYS A 84 -11.46 7.85 -4.60
CA LYS A 84 -12.78 8.46 -4.86
C LYS A 84 -13.55 8.81 -3.58
N ALA A 85 -13.34 8.06 -2.49
CA ALA A 85 -14.00 8.30 -1.20
C ALA A 85 -13.37 9.43 -0.37
N MET A 86 -12.17 9.90 -0.72
CA MET A 86 -11.39 10.89 0.04
C MET A 86 -11.88 12.33 -0.18
N GLN A 87 -13.16 12.57 -0.01
CA GLN A 87 -13.74 13.88 -0.24
C GLN A 87 -13.42 14.86 0.92
N PRO A 88 -13.17 16.16 0.63
CA PRO A 88 -12.88 17.15 1.65
C PRO A 88 -14.02 17.20 2.68
N GLY A 89 -13.67 17.24 3.97
CA GLY A 89 -14.62 17.23 5.08
C GLY A 89 -15.13 15.84 5.48
N ARG A 90 -14.96 14.82 4.65
CA ARG A 90 -15.31 13.43 5.00
C ARG A 90 -14.23 12.81 5.90
N PRO A 91 -14.59 11.89 6.81
CA PRO A 91 -13.62 11.26 7.69
C PRO A 91 -12.67 10.32 6.95
N LEU A 92 -11.44 10.16 7.45
CA LEU A 92 -10.45 9.19 6.95
C LEU A 92 -11.03 7.76 6.89
N LEU A 93 -11.98 7.45 7.77
CA LEU A 93 -12.69 6.17 7.81
C LEU A 93 -13.42 5.83 6.49
N ASP A 94 -13.79 6.83 5.69
CA ASP A 94 -14.47 6.58 4.41
C ASP A 94 -13.53 5.95 3.38
N TRP A 95 -12.22 6.22 3.44
CA TRP A 95 -11.20 5.48 2.72
C TRP A 95 -11.24 3.98 3.09
N ALA A 96 -11.10 3.66 4.38
CA ALA A 96 -11.08 2.28 4.84
C ALA A 96 -12.36 1.51 4.48
N ARG A 97 -13.53 2.18 4.56
CA ARG A 97 -14.80 1.58 4.16
C ARG A 97 -14.85 1.22 2.67
N ALA A 98 -14.36 2.11 1.82
CA ALA A 98 -14.33 1.89 0.38
C ALA A 98 -13.37 0.75 0.00
N VAL A 99 -12.18 0.76 0.59
CA VAL A 99 -11.15 -0.25 0.34
C VAL A 99 -11.57 -1.63 0.85
N GLU A 100 -12.10 -1.73 2.08
CA GLU A 100 -12.58 -2.99 2.66
C GLU A 100 -13.78 -3.57 1.89
N ASP A 101 -14.68 -2.71 1.38
CA ASP A 101 -15.81 -3.15 0.56
C ASP A 101 -15.35 -3.82 -0.74
N VAL A 102 -14.34 -3.26 -1.41
CA VAL A 102 -13.77 -3.85 -2.62
C VAL A 102 -12.99 -5.11 -2.31
N ALA A 103 -12.01 -5.04 -1.41
CA ALA A 103 -11.10 -6.16 -1.14
C ALA A 103 -11.81 -7.37 -0.54
N GLU A 104 -12.52 -7.16 0.56
CA GLU A 104 -13.02 -8.28 1.37
C GLU A 104 -14.42 -8.73 0.96
N LYS A 105 -15.35 -7.79 0.69
CA LYS A 105 -16.74 -8.16 0.39
C LYS A 105 -16.95 -8.53 -1.07
N LYS A 106 -16.34 -7.81 -2.01
CA LYS A 106 -16.52 -8.06 -3.45
C LYS A 106 -15.52 -9.06 -4.01
N ALA A 107 -14.23 -8.88 -3.71
CA ALA A 107 -13.16 -9.70 -4.28
C ALA A 107 -12.79 -10.93 -3.42
N GLY A 108 -13.11 -10.93 -2.11
CA GLY A 108 -12.86 -12.07 -1.22
C GLY A 108 -11.41 -12.18 -0.72
N PHE A 109 -10.57 -11.18 -0.97
CA PHE A 109 -9.19 -11.11 -0.49
C PHE A 109 -9.11 -10.47 0.90
N LYS A 110 -7.91 -10.45 1.51
CA LYS A 110 -7.69 -9.90 2.84
C LYS A 110 -6.85 -8.63 2.78
N LEU A 111 -7.28 -7.61 3.49
CA LEU A 111 -6.48 -6.41 3.74
C LEU A 111 -5.55 -6.64 4.92
N ILE A 112 -4.31 -6.20 4.79
CA ILE A 112 -3.33 -6.26 5.89
C ILE A 112 -3.73 -5.24 6.96
N ARG A 113 -3.77 -5.70 8.21
CA ARG A 113 -4.04 -4.87 9.39
C ARG A 113 -2.75 -4.33 10.00
N GLY A 114 -2.80 -3.11 10.52
CA GLY A 114 -1.67 -2.48 11.20
C GLY A 114 -0.65 -1.80 10.29
N LEU A 115 -0.82 -1.93 8.97
CA LEU A 115 -0.15 -1.15 7.94
C LEU A 115 -1.16 -0.24 7.25
N GLY A 116 -0.69 0.81 6.59
CA GLY A 116 -1.56 1.75 5.88
C GLY A 116 -0.86 3.05 5.54
N GLY A 117 -1.57 3.91 4.84
CA GLY A 117 -1.10 5.18 4.34
C GLY A 117 -0.78 6.22 5.41
N HIS A 118 -0.22 7.31 4.98
CA HIS A 118 0.28 8.36 5.87
C HIS A 118 0.25 9.73 5.19
N GLY A 119 0.35 10.78 6.00
CA GLY A 119 0.69 12.10 5.50
C GLY A 119 2.15 12.13 5.06
N TYR A 120 2.46 12.92 4.06
CA TYR A 120 3.82 13.14 3.58
C TYR A 120 4.03 14.59 3.10
N GLY A 121 5.25 14.92 2.65
CA GLY A 121 5.56 16.25 2.10
C GLY A 121 7.05 16.53 2.15
N ARG A 122 7.53 17.20 3.22
CA ARG A 122 8.97 17.41 3.46
C ARG A 122 9.62 16.23 4.21
N THR A 123 8.80 15.33 4.74
CA THR A 123 9.20 14.08 5.37
C THR A 123 8.40 12.95 4.74
N LEU A 124 9.00 11.76 4.62
CA LEU A 124 8.37 10.60 4.00
C LEU A 124 7.12 10.19 4.79
N HIS A 125 7.22 10.03 6.09
CA HIS A 125 6.11 9.64 6.94
C HIS A 125 5.75 10.77 7.92
N GLY A 126 4.48 11.14 7.92
CA GLY A 126 3.89 12.12 8.82
C GLY A 126 2.44 11.79 9.16
N PRO A 127 1.82 12.52 10.09
CA PRO A 127 0.40 12.37 10.36
C PRO A 127 -0.45 12.89 9.19
N PRO A 128 -1.69 12.37 9.04
CA PRO A 128 -2.30 11.29 9.83
C PRO A 128 -1.85 9.90 9.38
N PHE A 129 -2.00 8.87 10.23
CA PHE A 129 -2.02 7.48 9.78
C PHE A 129 -3.37 7.19 9.11
N ILE A 130 -3.37 6.46 7.99
CA ILE A 130 -4.56 6.12 7.22
C ILE A 130 -4.67 4.60 7.12
N SER A 131 -5.54 4.01 7.95
CA SER A 131 -5.76 2.56 7.96
C SER A 131 -6.52 2.09 6.73
N ASN A 132 -6.14 0.93 6.19
CA ASN A 132 -6.86 0.25 5.10
C ASN A 132 -8.09 -0.52 5.58
N VAL A 133 -8.26 -0.67 6.90
CA VAL A 133 -9.34 -1.48 7.48
C VAL A 133 -10.14 -0.67 8.48
N ILE A 134 -11.43 -0.99 8.57
CA ILE A 134 -12.32 -0.43 9.58
C ILE A 134 -11.85 -0.88 10.97
N PRO A 135 -11.68 0.05 11.94
CA PRO A 135 -11.24 -0.31 13.27
C PRO A 135 -12.32 -1.16 14.00
N LYS A 136 -11.88 -2.21 14.69
CA LYS A 136 -12.76 -3.08 15.49
C LYS A 136 -13.17 -2.43 16.81
N HIS A 137 -12.39 -1.47 17.30
CA HIS A 137 -12.65 -0.69 18.50
C HIS A 137 -12.01 0.70 18.41
N SER A 138 -12.47 1.63 19.22
CA SER A 138 -12.06 3.05 19.13
C SER A 138 -10.57 3.33 19.35
N GLY A 139 -9.84 2.43 20.01
CA GLY A 139 -8.40 2.57 20.24
C GLY A 139 -7.50 2.04 19.12
N GLU A 140 -8.06 1.32 18.13
CA GLU A 140 -7.28 0.72 17.05
C GLU A 140 -6.78 1.77 16.04
N TRP A 141 -7.58 2.80 15.78
CA TRP A 141 -7.25 3.89 14.88
C TRP A 141 -7.83 5.22 15.40
N SER A 142 -7.00 6.01 16.08
CA SER A 142 -7.43 7.27 16.72
C SER A 142 -7.87 8.33 15.70
N ASP A 143 -7.27 8.33 14.51
CA ASP A 143 -7.52 9.33 13.47
C ASP A 143 -8.71 9.01 12.55
N ALA A 144 -9.40 7.89 12.77
CA ALA A 144 -10.48 7.41 11.90
C ALA A 144 -11.54 8.46 11.55
N PHE A 145 -11.87 9.34 12.50
CA PHE A 145 -12.88 10.40 12.33
C PHE A 145 -12.27 11.75 11.97
N THR A 146 -10.95 11.86 11.82
CA THR A 146 -10.31 13.09 11.34
C THR A 146 -10.77 13.36 9.91
N PRO A 147 -11.23 14.59 9.59
CA PRO A 147 -11.67 14.90 8.23
C PRO A 147 -10.49 15.05 7.27
N PHE A 148 -10.65 14.63 6.04
CA PHE A 148 -9.80 15.06 4.94
C PHE A 148 -9.89 16.58 4.80
N LYS A 149 -8.76 17.26 4.89
CA LYS A 149 -8.68 18.72 4.79
C LYS A 149 -8.05 19.13 3.47
N THR A 150 -8.58 20.14 2.82
CA THR A 150 -7.95 20.77 1.67
C THR A 150 -6.49 21.13 1.98
N GLY A 151 -5.59 20.76 1.07
CA GLY A 151 -4.15 20.92 1.22
C GLY A 151 -3.44 19.74 1.89
N MET A 152 -4.14 18.71 2.33
CA MET A 152 -3.49 17.47 2.77
C MET A 152 -2.83 16.78 1.59
N LEU A 153 -1.55 16.41 1.76
CA LEU A 153 -0.82 15.46 0.92
C LEU A 153 -0.74 14.14 1.68
N VAL A 154 -1.24 13.07 1.09
CA VAL A 154 -1.28 11.75 1.71
C VAL A 154 -0.90 10.67 0.71
N ALA A 155 -0.07 9.74 1.14
CA ALA A 155 0.18 8.48 0.48
C ALA A 155 -0.88 7.48 0.96
N VAL A 156 -1.58 6.82 0.04
CA VAL A 156 -2.63 5.85 0.35
C VAL A 156 -2.33 4.53 -0.34
N GLU A 157 -2.27 3.45 0.44
CA GLU A 157 -1.54 2.24 0.05
C GLU A 157 -2.25 0.94 0.48
N PRO A 158 -3.25 0.46 -0.27
CA PRO A 158 -3.87 -0.83 0.02
C PRO A 158 -2.88 -1.99 -0.22
N MET A 159 -2.69 -2.80 0.82
CA MET A 159 -1.94 -4.05 0.78
C MET A 159 -2.91 -5.21 0.95
N LEU A 160 -2.99 -6.08 -0.06
CA LEU A 160 -3.89 -7.22 -0.07
C LEU A 160 -3.12 -8.54 -0.09
N THR A 161 -3.73 -9.56 0.49
CA THR A 161 -3.26 -10.94 0.41
C THR A 161 -4.39 -11.90 0.06
N VAL A 162 -4.02 -13.08 -0.42
CA VAL A 162 -5.01 -14.14 -0.72
C VAL A 162 -5.64 -14.70 0.55
N GLY A 163 -4.88 -14.92 1.62
CA GLY A 163 -5.31 -15.74 2.76
C GLY A 163 -5.47 -15.02 4.09
N THR A 164 -4.55 -14.15 4.48
CA THR A 164 -4.46 -13.62 5.84
C THR A 164 -4.45 -12.10 5.90
N SER A 165 -4.95 -11.52 6.99
CA SER A 165 -4.82 -10.08 7.30
C SER A 165 -3.61 -9.75 8.18
N SER A 166 -2.76 -10.73 8.49
CA SER A 166 -1.65 -10.61 9.43
C SER A 166 -0.31 -10.73 8.73
N VAL A 167 0.69 -10.05 9.25
CA VAL A 167 2.08 -10.15 8.80
C VAL A 167 2.96 -10.81 9.85
N ARG A 168 4.06 -11.42 9.40
CA ARG A 168 5.18 -11.90 10.18
C ARG A 168 6.45 -11.17 9.77
N SER A 169 7.37 -11.00 10.69
CA SER A 169 8.73 -10.51 10.43
C SER A 169 9.74 -11.60 10.73
N GLU A 170 10.86 -11.60 10.03
CA GLU A 170 11.97 -12.50 10.27
C GLU A 170 13.07 -11.77 11.06
N GLY A 171 13.07 -11.97 12.37
CA GLY A 171 14.02 -11.33 13.27
C GLY A 171 13.82 -9.82 13.39
N ARG A 172 14.88 -9.04 13.17
CA ARG A 172 14.88 -7.56 13.18
C ARG A 172 14.99 -6.96 11.77
N ASN A 173 14.69 -7.75 10.75
CA ASN A 173 14.77 -7.32 9.36
C ASN A 173 13.58 -6.45 8.96
N TRP A 174 13.75 -5.70 7.87
CA TRP A 174 12.73 -4.82 7.33
C TRP A 174 11.55 -5.55 6.68
N PRO A 175 11.78 -6.62 5.89
CA PRO A 175 10.71 -7.28 5.17
C PRO A 175 9.61 -7.80 6.08
N LEU A 176 8.37 -7.56 5.66
CA LEU A 176 7.17 -8.12 6.29
C LEU A 176 6.48 -9.05 5.30
N PHE A 177 6.23 -10.27 5.74
CA PHE A 177 5.62 -11.32 4.94
C PHE A 177 4.19 -11.59 5.40
N SER A 178 3.32 -12.08 4.51
CA SER A 178 2.04 -12.64 4.91
C SER A 178 2.27 -13.77 5.91
N SER A 179 1.47 -13.84 6.98
CA SER A 179 1.75 -14.80 8.07
C SER A 179 1.52 -16.25 7.68
N ASP A 180 0.75 -16.50 6.63
CA ASP A 180 0.43 -17.82 6.08
C ASP A 180 1.20 -18.17 4.80
N GLY A 181 2.08 -17.28 4.31
CA GLY A 181 2.81 -17.47 3.07
C GLY A 181 1.98 -17.24 1.80
N SER A 182 0.77 -16.70 1.92
CA SER A 182 -0.07 -16.40 0.74
C SER A 182 0.45 -15.20 -0.05
N MET A 183 0.18 -15.21 -1.36
CA MET A 183 0.52 -14.12 -2.30
C MET A 183 -0.01 -12.78 -1.81
N SER A 184 0.78 -11.73 -2.03
CA SER A 184 0.45 -10.35 -1.67
C SER A 184 0.65 -9.39 -2.83
N VAL A 185 -0.04 -8.25 -2.76
CA VAL A 185 0.13 -7.10 -3.65
C VAL A 185 0.14 -5.80 -2.85
N HIS A 186 0.87 -4.82 -3.35
CA HIS A 186 0.95 -3.47 -2.80
C HIS A 186 0.79 -2.45 -3.91
N TYR A 187 -0.20 -1.57 -3.78
CA TYR A 187 -0.43 -0.43 -4.66
C TYR A 187 -0.45 0.84 -3.82
N GLU A 188 0.13 1.92 -4.30
CA GLU A 188 0.19 3.17 -3.58
C GLU A 188 0.10 4.36 -4.53
N ALA A 189 -0.57 5.40 -4.07
CA ALA A 189 -0.69 6.66 -4.78
C ALA A 189 -0.56 7.85 -3.86
N ASP A 190 0.08 8.88 -4.39
CA ASP A 190 0.10 10.22 -3.81
C ASP A 190 -1.18 10.98 -4.13
N VAL A 191 -1.87 11.47 -3.12
CA VAL A 191 -3.14 12.20 -3.27
C VAL A 191 -3.08 13.55 -2.59
N LEU A 192 -3.45 14.61 -3.34
CA LEU A 192 -3.71 15.94 -2.80
C LEU A 192 -5.22 16.12 -2.62
N ILE A 193 -5.64 16.50 -1.43
CA ILE A 193 -7.04 16.90 -1.17
C ILE A 193 -7.23 18.35 -1.63
N THR A 194 -8.00 18.56 -2.70
CA THR A 194 -8.37 19.88 -3.19
C THR A 194 -9.77 20.29 -2.73
N PRO A 195 -10.20 21.56 -2.87
CA PRO A 195 -11.58 21.95 -2.60
C PRO A 195 -12.62 21.17 -3.44
N GLU A 196 -12.23 20.75 -4.65
CA GLU A 196 -13.07 20.04 -5.62
C GLU A 196 -13.09 18.52 -5.39
N GLY A 197 -12.19 18.00 -4.56
CA GLY A 197 -12.05 16.57 -4.27
C GLY A 197 -10.60 16.08 -4.29
N PRO A 198 -10.37 14.77 -4.21
CA PRO A 198 -9.04 14.19 -4.28
C PRO A 198 -8.45 14.30 -5.68
N LEU A 199 -7.19 14.73 -5.76
CA LEU A 199 -6.38 14.74 -6.97
C LEU A 199 -5.29 13.68 -6.82
N ASN A 200 -5.34 12.63 -7.65
CA ASN A 200 -4.28 11.64 -7.71
C ASN A 200 -3.08 12.22 -8.47
N LEU A 201 -1.96 12.40 -7.77
CA LEU A 201 -0.72 12.96 -8.34
C LEU A 201 0.11 11.91 -9.09
N THR A 202 -0.18 10.65 -8.88
CA THR A 202 0.47 9.48 -9.50
C THR A 202 -0.48 8.71 -10.43
N GLU A 203 -1.50 9.40 -11.00
CA GLU A 203 -2.54 8.80 -11.83
C GLU A 203 -1.99 7.95 -12.98
N GLY A 204 -0.86 8.37 -13.58
CA GLY A 204 -0.20 7.65 -14.68
C GLY A 204 0.25 6.22 -14.34
N LEU A 205 0.31 5.83 -13.06
CA LEU A 205 0.61 4.44 -12.67
C LEU A 205 -0.48 3.46 -13.14
N PHE A 206 -1.72 3.89 -13.27
CA PHE A 206 -2.81 3.06 -13.75
C PHE A 206 -2.68 2.66 -15.23
N ASP A 207 -1.84 3.36 -15.99
CA ASP A 207 -1.54 3.05 -17.40
C ASP A 207 -0.40 2.03 -17.56
N LEU A 208 0.25 1.64 -16.46
CA LEU A 208 1.34 0.66 -16.49
C LEU A 208 0.82 -0.76 -16.77
N PRO A 209 1.60 -1.59 -17.49
CA PRO A 209 1.21 -2.97 -17.75
C PRO A 209 1.21 -3.80 -16.47
N ASP A 210 0.28 -4.74 -16.36
CA ASP A 210 0.24 -5.69 -15.25
C ASP A 210 1.33 -6.78 -15.36
N VAL A 211 1.73 -7.09 -16.58
CA VAL A 211 2.72 -8.15 -16.90
C VAL A 211 3.93 -7.52 -17.55
N VAL A 212 5.12 -7.86 -17.05
CA VAL A 212 6.41 -7.41 -17.56
C VAL A 212 7.36 -8.58 -17.81
N GLY A 213 8.40 -8.37 -18.62
CA GLY A 213 9.44 -9.39 -18.85
C GLY A 213 9.05 -10.47 -19.87
N THR A 214 8.27 -10.13 -20.90
CA THR A 214 7.96 -11.03 -22.04
C THR A 214 9.14 -11.19 -22.98
#